data_ead400e9744f51c8c913ec1e1bfa4ef7
#
_entry.id   ead400e9744f51c8c913ec1e1bfa4ef7
#
_cell.length_a   1.000
_cell.length_b   1.000
_cell.length_c   1.000
_cell.angle_alpha   90.00
_cell.angle_beta   90.00
_cell.angle_gamma   90.00
#
_symmetry.space_group_name_H-M   'P 1'
#
loop_
_entity.id
_entity.type
_entity.pdbx_description
1 polymer ?
#
loop_
_entity_poly.entity_id
_entity_poly.type
_entity_poly.pdbx_seq_one_letter_code
_entity_poly.pdbx_strand_id
1 'polypeptide(L)'
;PYALRIVLENVLRGTDGPEREAHRAALLAWADRGASDHEVAFRPARLLMHDTTCGPALVDIAGMRDALAEAGLDPRALGPLLPVDVSVDHSVTVDRWGAPDAAAHNMAREAARNRERFRLMRWAERLGDLRVHPPGTGILHSFNMEQLATVVREEGGWLVPDTLIGTDSHTPMVSALGVLAWGVGGLEAEGVMMGLPVVMRLPDVVGLRLTGRLREGVLATDLALLVTHLARARGIAGQFLEFTGPGLATLSAGERGVVANMAPEMGAQTAFFPVDARTLDYLRATGRPEALVARVEAWAKATGLW
;
A
#
# COMPACT_ATOMS: atom_id res chain seq x y z
N PRO A 1 3.82 -16.38 10.54
CA PRO A 1 3.56 -15.58 9.33
C PRO A 1 4.32 -14.25 9.35
N TYR A 2 4.79 -13.79 8.16
CA TYR A 2 5.51 -12.51 8.03
C TYR A 2 4.59 -11.32 8.31
N ALA A 3 3.39 -11.30 7.73
CA ALA A 3 2.45 -10.20 7.89
C ALA A 3 2.07 -9.99 9.35
N LEU A 4 1.89 -11.05 10.14
CA LEU A 4 1.57 -10.93 11.57
C LEU A 4 2.72 -10.36 12.41
N ARG A 5 3.98 -10.49 11.97
CA ARG A 5 5.11 -9.80 12.62
C ARG A 5 5.02 -8.29 12.41
N ILE A 6 4.61 -7.88 11.20
CA ILE A 6 4.37 -6.46 10.88
C ILE A 6 3.17 -5.94 11.67
N VAL A 7 2.07 -6.70 11.75
CA VAL A 7 0.91 -6.33 12.57
C VAL A 7 1.28 -6.23 14.04
N LEU A 8 2.08 -7.17 14.58
CA LEU A 8 2.55 -7.12 15.96
C LEU A 8 3.37 -5.84 16.24
N GLU A 9 4.34 -5.53 15.38
CA GLU A 9 5.11 -4.29 15.50
C GLU A 9 4.19 -3.07 15.50
N ASN A 10 3.25 -3.02 14.55
CA ASN A 10 2.34 -1.91 14.37
C ASN A 10 1.47 -1.66 15.61
N VAL A 11 0.84 -2.71 16.15
CA VAL A 11 -0.01 -2.57 17.35
C VAL A 11 0.80 -2.26 18.61
N LEU A 12 2.03 -2.80 18.74
CA LEU A 12 2.91 -2.48 19.87
C LEU A 12 3.36 -1.01 19.86
N ARG A 13 3.58 -0.45 18.68
CA ARG A 13 3.99 0.95 18.50
C ARG A 13 2.78 1.90 18.56
N GLY A 14 1.65 1.48 18.01
CA GLY A 14 0.46 2.32 17.81
C GLY A 14 -0.56 2.34 18.95
N THR A 15 -0.39 1.50 20.00
CA THR A 15 -1.31 1.42 21.14
C THR A 15 -0.57 1.45 22.46
N ASP A 16 -1.28 1.72 23.55
CA ASP A 16 -0.72 1.83 24.90
C ASP A 16 -1.53 1.04 25.94
N GLY A 17 -0.91 0.82 27.10
CA GLY A 17 -1.56 0.27 28.29
C GLY A 17 -2.28 -1.07 28.07
N PRO A 18 -3.49 -1.24 28.62
CA PRO A 18 -4.24 -2.49 28.53
C PRO A 18 -4.58 -2.92 27.10
N GLU A 19 -4.82 -1.98 26.19
CA GLU A 19 -5.11 -2.26 24.79
C GLU A 19 -3.91 -2.94 24.09
N ARG A 20 -2.70 -2.40 24.27
CA ARG A 20 -1.46 -3.01 23.77
C ARG A 20 -1.31 -4.45 24.25
N GLU A 21 -1.52 -4.70 25.54
CA GLU A 21 -1.40 -6.04 26.13
C GLU A 21 -2.46 -7.00 25.58
N ALA A 22 -3.68 -6.54 25.37
CA ALA A 22 -4.74 -7.35 24.76
C ALA A 22 -4.39 -7.74 23.31
N HIS A 23 -3.95 -6.80 22.50
CA HIS A 23 -3.51 -7.07 21.12
C HIS A 23 -2.31 -8.03 21.08
N ARG A 24 -1.31 -7.80 21.94
CA ARG A 24 -0.14 -8.67 22.04
C ARG A 24 -0.53 -10.11 22.42
N ALA A 25 -1.38 -10.26 23.42
CA ALA A 25 -1.86 -11.56 23.87
C ALA A 25 -2.64 -12.30 22.77
N ALA A 26 -3.50 -11.59 22.04
CA ALA A 26 -4.27 -12.15 20.92
C ALA A 26 -3.38 -12.62 19.78
N LEU A 27 -2.34 -11.84 19.41
CA LEU A 27 -1.37 -12.22 18.38
C LEU A 27 -0.51 -13.41 18.77
N LEU A 28 -0.12 -13.51 20.04
CA LEU A 28 0.59 -14.68 20.55
C LEU A 28 -0.31 -15.92 20.55
N ALA A 29 -1.57 -15.80 20.99
CA ALA A 29 -2.54 -16.89 20.93
C ALA A 29 -2.87 -17.32 19.49
N TRP A 30 -2.85 -16.38 18.54
CA TRP A 30 -2.99 -16.70 17.12
C TRP A 30 -1.86 -17.63 16.64
N ALA A 31 -0.64 -17.41 17.09
CA ALA A 31 0.50 -18.26 16.69
C ALA A 31 0.30 -19.75 17.03
N ASP A 32 -0.44 -20.06 18.11
CA ASP A 32 -0.76 -21.42 18.53
C ASP A 32 -2.01 -21.97 17.84
N ARG A 33 -3.01 -21.11 17.57
CA ARG A 33 -4.34 -21.52 17.10
C ARG A 33 -4.53 -21.42 15.59
N GLY A 34 -3.76 -20.54 14.93
CA GLY A 34 -3.88 -20.24 13.50
C GLY A 34 -5.05 -19.33 13.11
N ALA A 35 -5.85 -18.87 14.08
CA ALA A 35 -6.98 -17.95 13.88
C ALA A 35 -7.28 -17.17 15.16
N SER A 36 -7.96 -16.02 15.02
CA SER A 36 -8.44 -15.21 16.14
C SER A 36 -9.59 -14.32 15.70
N ASP A 37 -10.58 -14.13 16.58
CA ASP A 37 -11.67 -13.17 16.38
C ASP A 37 -11.37 -11.78 17.00
N HIS A 38 -10.18 -11.62 17.56
CA HIS A 38 -9.77 -10.37 18.17
C HIS A 38 -9.57 -9.28 17.10
N GLU A 39 -10.11 -8.10 17.35
CA GLU A 39 -9.90 -6.93 16.51
C GLU A 39 -8.67 -6.15 16.95
N VAL A 40 -7.90 -5.66 16.00
CA VAL A 40 -6.73 -4.80 16.23
C VAL A 40 -6.87 -3.47 15.52
N ALA A 41 -6.33 -2.44 16.12
CA ALA A 41 -6.24 -1.10 15.57
C ALA A 41 -4.92 -0.94 14.79
N PHE A 42 -4.98 -1.12 13.48
CA PHE A 42 -3.80 -0.99 12.60
C PHE A 42 -3.62 0.45 12.14
N ARG A 43 -2.42 1.02 12.30
CA ARG A 43 -2.07 2.36 11.87
C ARG A 43 -1.06 2.31 10.72
N PRO A 44 -1.48 2.52 9.45
CA PRO A 44 -0.56 2.46 8.32
C PRO A 44 0.48 3.58 8.38
N ALA A 45 1.64 3.33 7.81
CA ALA A 45 2.72 4.31 7.77
C ALA A 45 2.45 5.44 6.75
N ARG A 46 1.65 5.18 5.73
CA ARG A 46 1.26 6.15 4.69
C ARG A 46 -0.03 5.73 3.99
N LEU A 47 -0.63 6.70 3.30
CA LEU A 47 -1.83 6.54 2.49
C LEU A 47 -1.52 6.84 1.02
N LEU A 48 -2.04 6.01 0.12
CA LEU A 48 -1.96 6.21 -1.32
C LEU A 48 -3.36 6.33 -1.91
N MET A 49 -3.64 7.43 -2.59
CA MET A 49 -4.94 7.69 -3.18
C MET A 49 -4.81 7.93 -4.68
N HIS A 50 -5.80 7.50 -5.44
CA HIS A 50 -5.95 7.98 -6.81
C HIS A 50 -6.87 9.22 -6.86
N ASP A 51 -6.76 9.97 -7.91
CA ASP A 51 -7.39 11.29 -8.08
C ASP A 51 -8.93 11.25 -8.01
N THR A 52 -9.56 10.15 -8.38
CA THR A 52 -11.02 10.03 -8.36
C THR A 52 -11.60 9.83 -6.96
N THR A 53 -10.87 9.20 -6.04
CA THR A 53 -11.28 9.03 -4.63
C THR A 53 -10.75 10.13 -3.74
N CYS A 54 -9.60 10.72 -4.06
CA CYS A 54 -9.02 11.82 -3.29
C CYS A 54 -9.87 13.10 -3.40
N GLY A 55 -10.46 13.37 -4.57
CA GLY A 55 -11.28 14.58 -4.78
C GLY A 55 -12.39 14.75 -3.75
N PRO A 56 -13.29 13.77 -3.55
CA PRO A 56 -14.33 13.83 -2.52
C PRO A 56 -13.76 14.05 -1.12
N ALA A 57 -12.76 13.28 -0.68
CA ALA A 57 -12.14 13.43 0.63
C ALA A 57 -11.58 14.84 0.85
N LEU A 58 -10.96 15.45 -0.18
CA LEU A 58 -10.46 16.84 -0.07
C LEU A 58 -11.58 17.87 0.00
N VAL A 59 -12.74 17.62 -0.62
CA VAL A 59 -13.93 18.48 -0.49
C VAL A 59 -14.48 18.40 0.92
N ASP A 60 -14.54 17.21 1.51
CA ASP A 60 -15.01 17.01 2.88
C ASP A 60 -14.07 17.70 3.88
N ILE A 61 -12.76 17.59 3.71
CA ILE A 61 -11.76 18.33 4.53
C ILE A 61 -11.96 19.85 4.38
N ALA A 62 -12.21 20.34 3.17
CA ALA A 62 -12.46 21.76 2.97
C ALA A 62 -13.71 22.22 3.71
N GLY A 63 -14.83 21.47 3.61
CA GLY A 63 -16.06 21.74 4.33
C GLY A 63 -15.90 21.69 5.85
N MET A 64 -15.17 20.72 6.38
CA MET A 64 -14.87 20.63 7.82
C MET A 64 -14.02 21.83 8.29
N ARG A 65 -13.06 22.30 7.48
CA ARG A 65 -12.26 23.49 7.80
C ARG A 65 -13.08 24.77 7.77
N ASP A 66 -14.06 24.89 6.87
CA ASP A 66 -15.00 26.01 6.85
C ASP A 66 -15.87 26.01 8.11
N ALA A 67 -16.39 24.84 8.52
CA ALA A 67 -17.15 24.70 9.76
C ALA A 67 -16.32 25.08 11.02
N LEU A 68 -15.04 24.71 11.08
CA LEU A 68 -14.14 25.16 12.15
C LEU A 68 -13.99 26.68 12.18
N ALA A 69 -13.79 27.30 11.00
CA ALA A 69 -13.68 28.76 10.90
C ALA A 69 -14.96 29.48 11.34
N GLU A 70 -16.14 28.99 10.93
CA GLU A 70 -17.44 29.50 11.34
C GLU A 70 -17.66 29.39 12.86
N ALA A 71 -17.12 28.31 13.48
CA ALA A 71 -17.14 28.12 14.92
C ALA A 71 -16.08 28.96 15.68
N GLY A 72 -15.28 29.76 14.97
CA GLY A 72 -14.20 30.58 15.55
C GLY A 72 -12.96 29.78 15.97
N LEU A 73 -12.82 28.55 15.47
CA LEU A 73 -11.66 27.67 15.69
C LEU A 73 -10.64 27.80 14.56
N ASP A 74 -9.39 27.38 14.82
CA ASP A 74 -8.36 27.41 13.79
C ASP A 74 -8.58 26.26 12.76
N PRO A 75 -8.94 26.57 11.50
CA PRO A 75 -9.14 25.55 10.49
C PRO A 75 -7.84 24.79 10.14
N ARG A 76 -6.66 25.35 10.47
CA ARG A 76 -5.37 24.68 10.23
C ARG A 76 -5.12 23.51 11.18
N ALA A 77 -5.92 23.36 12.24
CA ALA A 77 -5.87 22.20 13.10
C ALA A 77 -6.30 20.91 12.40
N LEU A 78 -7.02 21.01 11.27
CA LEU A 78 -7.46 19.85 10.48
C LEU A 78 -6.61 19.70 9.22
N GLY A 79 -5.95 18.55 9.10
CA GLY A 79 -5.14 18.16 7.96
C GLY A 79 -4.65 16.72 8.08
N PRO A 80 -3.96 16.18 7.08
CA PRO A 80 -3.41 14.83 7.13
C PRO A 80 -2.46 14.62 8.32
N LEU A 81 -2.66 13.52 9.06
CA LEU A 81 -1.82 13.13 10.19
C LEU A 81 -0.77 12.07 9.84
N LEU A 82 -0.71 11.64 8.59
CA LEU A 82 0.31 10.75 8.05
C LEU A 82 0.62 11.18 6.60
N PRO A 83 1.74 10.72 6.00
CA PRO A 83 2.05 11.00 4.61
C PRO A 83 0.96 10.48 3.66
N VAL A 84 0.50 11.35 2.77
CA VAL A 84 -0.50 11.04 1.73
C VAL A 84 0.09 11.32 0.35
N ASP A 85 0.14 10.30 -0.49
CA ASP A 85 0.48 10.43 -1.89
C ASP A 85 -0.78 10.29 -2.76
N VAL A 86 -1.00 11.23 -3.68
CA VAL A 86 -2.12 11.21 -4.62
C VAL A 86 -1.58 11.08 -6.03
N SER A 87 -1.97 10.03 -6.76
CA SER A 87 -1.60 9.87 -8.17
C SER A 87 -2.76 10.27 -9.08
N VAL A 88 -2.48 11.08 -10.08
CA VAL A 88 -3.45 11.48 -11.10
C VAL A 88 -3.27 10.61 -12.34
N ASP A 89 -3.96 9.49 -12.37
CA ASP A 89 -3.89 8.52 -13.48
C ASP A 89 -5.24 7.84 -13.81
N HIS A 90 -6.12 7.67 -12.85
CA HIS A 90 -7.39 6.97 -13.04
C HIS A 90 -8.43 7.78 -13.83
N SER A 91 -8.33 9.11 -13.84
CA SER A 91 -9.24 10.00 -14.57
C SER A 91 -8.71 10.41 -15.95
N VAL A 92 -7.47 10.07 -16.28
CA VAL A 92 -6.83 10.49 -17.54
C VAL A 92 -7.50 9.82 -18.73
N THR A 93 -7.97 10.65 -19.67
CA THR A 93 -8.66 10.19 -20.88
C THR A 93 -7.74 10.33 -22.10
N VAL A 94 -7.74 9.31 -22.96
CA VAL A 94 -7.05 9.35 -24.26
C VAL A 94 -7.97 10.00 -25.29
N ASP A 95 -7.78 11.29 -25.55
CA ASP A 95 -8.55 12.04 -26.57
C ASP A 95 -7.93 11.91 -27.98
N ARG A 96 -6.62 11.63 -28.06
CA ARG A 96 -5.88 11.48 -29.30
C ARG A 96 -4.82 10.37 -29.20
N TRP A 97 -4.68 9.58 -30.25
CA TRP A 97 -3.73 8.47 -30.32
C TRP A 97 -3.10 8.37 -31.71
N GLY A 98 -2.02 7.60 -31.86
CA GLY A 98 -1.37 7.30 -33.14
C GLY A 98 -0.73 8.51 -33.82
N ALA A 99 -0.52 9.63 -33.13
CA ALA A 99 0.11 10.85 -33.66
C ALA A 99 1.28 11.29 -32.78
N PRO A 100 2.33 11.90 -33.34
CA PRO A 100 3.52 12.32 -32.61
C PRO A 100 3.23 13.30 -31.45
N ASP A 101 2.18 14.10 -31.57
CA ASP A 101 1.75 15.08 -30.57
C ASP A 101 0.64 14.59 -29.65
N ALA A 102 0.24 13.31 -29.72
CA ALA A 102 -0.87 12.76 -28.95
C ALA A 102 -0.70 12.95 -27.44
N ALA A 103 0.48 12.71 -26.90
CA ALA A 103 0.75 12.88 -25.46
C ALA A 103 0.56 14.33 -25.03
N ALA A 104 1.16 15.29 -25.73
CA ALA A 104 1.02 16.71 -25.42
C ALA A 104 -0.44 17.19 -25.54
N HIS A 105 -1.16 16.73 -26.58
CA HIS A 105 -2.57 17.02 -26.77
C HIS A 105 -3.41 16.50 -25.59
N ASN A 106 -3.25 15.25 -25.20
CA ASN A 106 -4.00 14.63 -24.11
C ASN A 106 -3.72 15.33 -22.77
N MET A 107 -2.48 15.68 -22.48
CA MET A 107 -2.11 16.43 -21.27
C MET A 107 -2.76 17.84 -21.24
N ALA A 108 -2.77 18.54 -22.36
CA ALA A 108 -3.44 19.85 -22.44
C ALA A 108 -4.96 19.73 -22.26
N ARG A 109 -5.57 18.71 -22.83
CA ARG A 109 -7.02 18.41 -22.65
C ARG A 109 -7.34 18.06 -21.21
N GLU A 110 -6.53 17.20 -20.56
CA GLU A 110 -6.68 16.83 -19.16
C GLU A 110 -6.62 18.06 -18.24
N ALA A 111 -5.62 18.91 -18.42
CA ALA A 111 -5.47 20.13 -17.65
C ALA A 111 -6.65 21.12 -17.83
N ALA A 112 -7.20 21.21 -19.04
CA ALA A 112 -8.35 22.08 -19.32
C ALA A 112 -9.65 21.50 -18.73
N ARG A 113 -9.88 20.18 -18.89
CA ARG A 113 -11.08 19.48 -18.43
C ARG A 113 -11.20 19.48 -16.92
N ASN A 114 -10.11 19.23 -16.20
CA ASN A 114 -10.07 19.03 -14.76
C ASN A 114 -9.45 20.22 -13.99
N ARG A 115 -9.54 21.45 -14.55
CA ARG A 115 -8.93 22.66 -13.96
C ARG A 115 -9.31 22.90 -12.50
N GLU A 116 -10.59 22.69 -12.15
CA GLU A 116 -11.07 22.91 -10.77
C GLU A 116 -10.54 21.83 -9.82
N ARG A 117 -10.51 20.57 -10.26
CA ARG A 117 -9.90 19.47 -9.50
C ARG A 117 -8.43 19.74 -9.21
N PHE A 118 -7.65 20.16 -10.20
CA PHE A 118 -6.24 20.49 -10.00
C PHE A 118 -6.02 21.69 -9.09
N ARG A 119 -6.94 22.67 -9.09
CA ARG A 119 -6.91 23.77 -8.12
C ARG A 119 -7.13 23.28 -6.69
N LEU A 120 -8.10 22.37 -6.49
CA LEU A 120 -8.37 21.75 -5.19
C LEU A 120 -7.15 20.94 -4.71
N MET A 121 -6.58 20.10 -5.56
CA MET A 121 -5.39 19.31 -5.25
C MET A 121 -4.19 20.17 -4.89
N ARG A 122 -3.95 21.27 -5.66
CA ARG A 122 -2.88 22.21 -5.33
C ARG A 122 -3.13 22.98 -4.03
N TRP A 123 -4.36 23.23 -3.67
CA TRP A 123 -4.70 23.75 -2.36
C TRP A 123 -4.38 22.72 -1.28
N ALA A 124 -4.71 21.46 -1.51
CA ALA A 124 -4.52 20.37 -0.55
C ALA A 124 -3.05 20.10 -0.19
N GLU A 125 -2.10 20.36 -1.11
CA GLU A 125 -0.66 20.30 -0.80
C GLU A 125 -0.21 21.27 0.31
N ARG A 126 -1.07 22.19 0.71
CA ARG A 126 -0.82 23.12 1.84
C ARG A 126 -1.38 22.63 3.16
N LEU A 127 -2.06 21.47 3.17
CA LEU A 127 -2.73 20.93 4.37
C LEU A 127 -1.78 20.16 5.29
N GLY A 128 -0.58 19.82 4.83
CA GLY A 128 0.39 19.03 5.58
C GLY A 128 1.22 18.12 4.66
N ASP A 129 1.52 16.90 5.09
CA ASP A 129 2.29 15.93 4.31
C ASP A 129 1.40 15.24 3.25
N LEU A 130 0.91 16.04 2.30
CA LEU A 130 0.16 15.58 1.14
C LEU A 130 0.88 16.00 -0.13
N ARG A 131 1.13 15.04 -1.02
CA ARG A 131 1.83 15.23 -2.28
C ARG A 131 0.97 14.78 -3.44
N VAL A 132 0.87 15.61 -4.47
CA VAL A 132 0.12 15.30 -5.69
C VAL A 132 1.09 15.00 -6.83
N HIS A 133 1.01 13.81 -7.37
CA HIS A 133 1.77 13.35 -8.52
C HIS A 133 0.93 13.59 -9.78
N PRO A 134 1.35 14.53 -10.66
CA PRO A 134 0.55 15.00 -11.80
C PRO A 134 0.39 13.91 -12.88
N PRO A 135 -0.55 14.08 -13.82
CA PRO A 135 -0.68 13.20 -14.98
C PRO A 135 0.65 13.03 -15.73
N GLY A 136 0.94 11.80 -16.14
CA GLY A 136 2.19 11.44 -16.83
C GLY A 136 3.35 11.06 -15.90
N THR A 137 3.18 11.11 -14.57
CA THR A 137 4.20 10.60 -13.62
C THR A 137 4.33 9.10 -13.68
N GLY A 138 3.22 8.38 -13.84
CA GLY A 138 3.17 6.92 -13.91
C GLY A 138 1.80 6.38 -13.51
N ILE A 139 1.64 5.07 -13.60
CA ILE A 139 0.47 4.35 -13.09
C ILE A 139 0.64 4.12 -11.59
N LEU A 140 -0.41 4.37 -10.82
CA LEU A 140 -0.45 4.41 -9.35
C LEU A 140 0.42 3.34 -8.67
N HIS A 141 0.18 2.06 -8.94
CA HIS A 141 0.84 0.98 -8.21
C HIS A 141 2.26 0.70 -8.71
N SER A 142 2.54 0.83 -10.02
CA SER A 142 3.89 0.76 -10.56
C SER A 142 4.73 1.91 -10.05
N PHE A 143 4.21 3.14 -10.10
CA PHE A 143 4.84 4.33 -9.56
C PHE A 143 5.13 4.21 -8.06
N ASN A 144 4.18 3.67 -7.29
CA ASN A 144 4.38 3.41 -5.86
C ASN A 144 5.56 2.46 -5.62
N MET A 145 5.64 1.35 -6.34
CA MET A 145 6.78 0.42 -6.23
C MET A 145 8.10 1.07 -6.65
N GLU A 146 8.09 1.80 -7.76
CA GLU A 146 9.30 2.35 -8.40
C GLU A 146 9.84 3.58 -7.67
N GLN A 147 8.98 4.40 -7.08
CA GLN A 147 9.36 5.73 -6.57
C GLN A 147 9.11 5.90 -5.07
N LEU A 148 7.99 5.40 -4.53
CA LEU A 148 7.53 5.77 -3.19
C LEU A 148 7.89 4.73 -2.12
N ALA A 149 7.78 3.44 -2.42
CA ALA A 149 8.01 2.36 -1.44
C ALA A 149 9.45 2.35 -0.95
N THR A 150 9.62 2.27 0.37
CA THR A 150 10.92 2.25 1.05
C THR A 150 11.21 0.93 1.75
N VAL A 151 10.20 0.06 1.92
CA VAL A 151 10.23 -1.22 2.66
C VAL A 151 10.45 -1.04 4.16
N VAL A 152 11.37 -0.17 4.55
CA VAL A 152 11.63 0.24 5.93
C VAL A 152 11.70 1.76 6.02
N ARG A 153 11.18 2.32 7.11
CA ARG A 153 11.17 3.75 7.40
C ARG A 153 11.91 4.02 8.70
N GLU A 154 12.40 5.24 8.85
CA GLU A 154 12.91 5.75 10.11
C GLU A 154 11.85 6.65 10.76
N GLU A 155 11.46 6.31 11.97
CA GLU A 155 10.43 7.02 12.72
C GLU A 155 10.84 7.08 14.21
N GLY A 156 11.00 8.28 14.75
CA GLY A 156 11.38 8.47 16.15
C GLY A 156 12.68 7.79 16.57
N GLY A 157 13.64 7.60 15.66
CA GLY A 157 14.89 6.91 15.90
C GLY A 157 14.82 5.38 15.80
N TRP A 158 13.66 4.83 15.37
CA TRP A 158 13.44 3.41 15.13
C TRP A 158 13.35 3.11 13.63
N LEU A 159 13.74 1.91 13.25
CA LEU A 159 13.44 1.36 11.94
C LEU A 159 12.13 0.57 12.02
N VAL A 160 11.13 1.03 11.30
CA VAL A 160 9.79 0.47 11.27
C VAL A 160 9.41 0.02 9.85
N PRO A 161 8.52 -0.97 9.68
CA PRO A 161 8.08 -1.38 8.35
C PRO A 161 7.35 -0.24 7.62
N ASP A 162 7.60 -0.11 6.32
CA ASP A 162 6.72 0.65 5.43
C ASP A 162 5.42 -0.15 5.27
N THR A 163 4.30 0.45 5.66
CA THR A 163 2.96 -0.13 5.53
C THR A 163 2.04 0.85 4.83
N LEU A 164 1.16 0.33 4.00
CA LEU A 164 0.36 1.16 3.10
C LEU A 164 -1.11 0.77 3.12
N ILE A 165 -1.97 1.77 3.20
CA ILE A 165 -3.37 1.66 2.81
C ILE A 165 -3.58 2.47 1.53
N GLY A 166 -4.37 1.96 0.60
CA GLY A 166 -4.68 2.67 -0.65
C GLY A 166 -6.15 2.63 -0.99
N THR A 167 -6.62 3.62 -1.76
CA THR A 167 -8.02 3.70 -2.21
C THR A 167 -8.33 2.87 -3.44
N ASP A 168 -7.41 2.03 -3.86
CA ASP A 168 -7.55 1.11 -4.99
C ASP A 168 -7.37 -0.34 -4.53
N SER A 169 -8.17 -1.26 -5.08
CA SER A 169 -8.14 -2.69 -4.74
C SER A 169 -6.80 -3.35 -5.07
N HIS A 170 -6.04 -2.82 -6.04
CA HIS A 170 -4.74 -3.34 -6.45
C HIS A 170 -3.55 -2.77 -5.66
N THR A 171 -3.82 -2.05 -4.56
CA THR A 171 -2.81 -1.61 -3.58
C THR A 171 -1.85 -2.73 -3.13
N PRO A 172 -2.27 -4.00 -3.02
CA PRO A 172 -1.38 -5.12 -2.69
C PRO A 172 -0.20 -5.35 -3.65
N MET A 173 -0.16 -4.73 -4.82
CA MET A 173 0.99 -4.85 -5.74
C MET A 173 2.33 -4.57 -5.05
N VAL A 174 2.38 -3.58 -4.15
CA VAL A 174 3.60 -3.22 -3.41
C VAL A 174 4.03 -4.30 -2.39
N SER A 175 3.15 -5.23 -2.04
CA SER A 175 3.47 -6.35 -1.15
C SER A 175 4.49 -7.33 -1.77
N ALA A 176 4.75 -7.20 -3.08
CA ALA A 176 5.86 -7.84 -3.77
C ALA A 176 7.25 -7.47 -3.23
N LEU A 177 7.36 -6.32 -2.57
CA LEU A 177 8.60 -5.79 -1.98
C LEU A 177 8.72 -6.06 -0.47
N GLY A 178 7.74 -6.71 0.15
CA GLY A 178 7.68 -6.88 1.60
C GLY A 178 7.03 -5.70 2.35
N VAL A 179 6.26 -4.88 1.65
CA VAL A 179 5.42 -3.82 2.23
C VAL A 179 4.02 -4.37 2.46
N LEU A 180 3.56 -4.41 3.70
CA LEU A 180 2.20 -4.86 3.99
C LEU A 180 1.20 -3.79 3.55
N ALA A 181 0.33 -4.15 2.58
CA ALA A 181 -0.58 -3.20 1.96
C ALA A 181 -1.90 -3.85 1.53
N TRP A 182 -2.99 -3.09 1.61
CA TRP A 182 -4.29 -3.49 1.06
C TRP A 182 -5.15 -2.27 0.68
N GLY A 183 -6.20 -2.53 -0.10
CA GLY A 183 -7.16 -1.52 -0.54
C GLY A 183 -8.29 -1.31 0.46
N VAL A 184 -8.75 -0.07 0.57
CA VAL A 184 -9.92 0.33 1.38
C VAL A 184 -10.82 1.27 0.58
N GLY A 185 -12.02 1.52 1.08
CA GLY A 185 -12.93 2.53 0.52
C GLY A 185 -12.49 3.97 0.78
N GLY A 186 -13.02 4.92 0.01
CA GLY A 186 -12.66 6.35 0.12
C GLY A 186 -12.90 6.94 1.50
N LEU A 187 -14.03 6.64 2.14
CA LEU A 187 -14.35 7.12 3.50
C LEU A 187 -13.41 6.55 4.57
N GLU A 188 -13.03 5.28 4.43
CA GLU A 188 -12.08 4.67 5.35
C GLU A 188 -10.69 5.30 5.19
N ALA A 189 -10.26 5.56 3.96
CA ALA A 189 -9.03 6.26 3.66
C ALA A 189 -9.02 7.69 4.22
N GLU A 190 -10.14 8.40 4.16
CA GLU A 190 -10.30 9.71 4.77
C GLU A 190 -10.16 9.64 6.30
N GLY A 191 -10.80 8.67 6.95
CA GLY A 191 -10.61 8.40 8.37
C GLY A 191 -9.14 8.15 8.73
N VAL A 192 -8.44 7.33 7.93
CA VAL A 192 -7.00 7.08 8.07
C VAL A 192 -6.20 8.37 7.91
N MET A 193 -6.52 9.20 6.91
CA MET A 193 -5.87 10.50 6.72
C MET A 193 -5.99 11.39 7.96
N MET A 194 -7.13 11.32 8.67
CA MET A 194 -7.39 12.04 9.93
C MET A 194 -6.82 11.33 11.18
N GLY A 195 -6.03 10.26 11.00
CA GLY A 195 -5.36 9.54 12.08
C GLY A 195 -6.17 8.43 12.75
N LEU A 196 -7.36 8.10 12.23
CA LEU A 196 -8.08 6.93 12.71
C LEU A 196 -7.35 5.64 12.28
N PRO A 197 -7.26 4.64 13.16
CA PRO A 197 -6.72 3.34 12.77
C PRO A 197 -7.71 2.59 11.87
N VAL A 198 -7.19 1.69 11.05
CA VAL A 198 -8.00 0.66 10.42
C VAL A 198 -8.27 -0.42 11.46
N VAL A 199 -9.52 -0.57 11.87
CA VAL A 199 -9.93 -1.64 12.78
C VAL A 199 -10.19 -2.90 11.95
N MET A 200 -9.47 -3.97 12.24
CA MET A 200 -9.61 -5.23 11.52
C MET A 200 -9.53 -6.41 12.47
N ARG A 201 -10.29 -7.46 12.20
CA ARG A 201 -10.07 -8.77 12.83
C ARG A 201 -8.66 -9.26 12.48
N LEU A 202 -7.96 -9.89 13.43
CA LEU A 202 -6.67 -10.52 13.13
C LEU A 202 -6.85 -11.49 11.95
N PRO A 203 -6.12 -11.27 10.84
CA PRO A 203 -6.36 -12.02 9.61
C PRO A 203 -5.95 -13.49 9.77
N ASP A 204 -6.72 -14.37 9.17
CA ASP A 204 -6.25 -15.71 8.87
C ASP A 204 -5.18 -15.62 7.77
N VAL A 205 -4.12 -16.37 7.89
CA VAL A 205 -2.99 -16.33 6.95
C VAL A 205 -2.85 -17.67 6.25
N VAL A 206 -2.90 -17.64 4.93
CA VAL A 206 -2.68 -18.80 4.06
C VAL A 206 -1.29 -18.72 3.45
N GLY A 207 -0.46 -19.73 3.70
CA GLY A 207 0.86 -19.86 3.10
C GLY A 207 0.80 -20.58 1.76
N LEU A 208 1.34 -19.98 0.70
CA LEU A 208 1.55 -20.62 -0.60
C LEU A 208 3.04 -20.84 -0.83
N ARG A 209 3.44 -22.11 -0.90
CA ARG A 209 4.85 -22.46 -1.10
C ARG A 209 5.17 -22.63 -2.58
N LEU A 210 6.06 -21.77 -3.09
CA LEU A 210 6.59 -21.85 -4.44
C LEU A 210 7.85 -22.74 -4.48
N THR A 211 7.90 -23.66 -5.43
CA THR A 211 9.05 -24.54 -5.66
C THR A 211 9.42 -24.54 -7.15
N GLY A 212 10.71 -24.76 -7.46
CA GLY A 212 11.20 -24.75 -8.83
C GLY A 212 11.24 -23.33 -9.41
N ARG A 213 11.01 -23.23 -10.71
CA ARG A 213 11.04 -21.99 -11.50
C ARG A 213 10.03 -22.07 -12.64
N LEU A 214 9.64 -20.92 -13.18
CA LEU A 214 8.85 -20.84 -14.41
C LEU A 214 9.62 -21.48 -15.57
N ARG A 215 8.93 -22.26 -16.40
CA ARG A 215 9.50 -22.82 -17.61
C ARG A 215 9.65 -21.73 -18.66
N GLU A 216 10.52 -21.94 -19.62
CA GLU A 216 10.67 -21.04 -20.78
C GLU A 216 9.31 -20.88 -21.48
N GLY A 217 8.97 -19.63 -21.84
CA GLY A 217 7.70 -19.28 -22.47
C GLY A 217 6.52 -19.09 -21.50
N VAL A 218 6.68 -19.38 -20.20
CA VAL A 218 5.66 -19.13 -19.17
C VAL A 218 5.89 -17.76 -18.56
N LEU A 219 4.83 -16.95 -18.51
CA LEU A 219 4.86 -15.58 -18.00
C LEU A 219 4.45 -15.50 -16.53
N ALA A 220 4.81 -14.40 -15.87
CA ALA A 220 4.35 -14.11 -14.51
C ALA A 220 2.81 -14.04 -14.41
N THR A 221 2.14 -13.62 -15.49
CA THR A 221 0.67 -13.62 -15.60
C THR A 221 0.08 -15.02 -15.57
N ASP A 222 0.74 -16.02 -16.16
CA ASP A 222 0.29 -17.43 -16.09
C ASP A 222 0.36 -17.93 -14.65
N LEU A 223 1.44 -17.57 -13.92
CA LEU A 223 1.57 -17.86 -12.50
C LEU A 223 0.47 -17.16 -11.69
N ALA A 224 0.22 -15.88 -11.95
CA ALA A 224 -0.81 -15.11 -11.24
C ALA A 224 -2.21 -15.71 -11.46
N LEU A 225 -2.54 -16.12 -12.68
CA LEU A 225 -3.80 -16.78 -13.00
C LEU A 225 -3.92 -18.15 -12.33
N LEU A 226 -2.85 -18.93 -12.30
CA LEU A 226 -2.83 -20.23 -11.61
C LEU A 226 -3.03 -20.04 -10.09
N VAL A 227 -2.32 -19.09 -9.49
CA VAL A 227 -2.48 -18.76 -8.05
C VAL A 227 -3.90 -18.31 -7.76
N THR A 228 -4.47 -17.45 -8.62
CA THR A 228 -5.86 -17.00 -8.50
C THR A 228 -6.83 -18.18 -8.54
N HIS A 229 -6.67 -19.10 -9.48
CA HIS A 229 -7.49 -20.30 -9.57
C HIS A 229 -7.41 -21.15 -8.28
N LEU A 230 -6.20 -21.41 -7.78
CA LEU A 230 -5.99 -22.19 -6.55
C LEU A 230 -6.55 -21.49 -5.31
N ALA A 231 -6.36 -20.19 -5.21
CA ALA A 231 -6.87 -19.36 -4.10
C ALA A 231 -8.42 -19.37 -4.06
N ARG A 232 -9.05 -19.18 -5.22
CA ARG A 232 -10.51 -19.27 -5.36
C ARG A 232 -11.05 -20.66 -5.03
N ALA A 233 -10.40 -21.70 -5.52
CA ALA A 233 -10.81 -23.08 -5.22
C ALA A 233 -10.69 -23.41 -3.73
N ARG A 234 -9.72 -22.81 -3.02
CA ARG A 234 -9.56 -22.98 -1.57
C ARG A 234 -10.53 -22.11 -0.75
N GLY A 235 -11.03 -21.01 -1.29
CA GLY A 235 -11.94 -20.10 -0.59
C GLY A 235 -11.23 -19.24 0.46
N ILE A 236 -10.23 -18.45 0.04
CA ILE A 236 -9.42 -17.57 0.92
C ILE A 236 -9.99 -16.15 1.05
N ALA A 237 -11.29 -15.97 0.87
CA ALA A 237 -11.90 -14.64 0.90
C ALA A 237 -11.59 -13.88 2.21
N GLY A 238 -11.06 -12.65 2.09
CA GLY A 238 -10.72 -11.80 3.22
C GLY A 238 -9.48 -12.22 4.03
N GLN A 239 -8.80 -13.30 3.63
CA GLN A 239 -7.58 -13.77 4.29
C GLN A 239 -6.33 -13.09 3.70
N PHE A 240 -5.22 -13.16 4.42
CA PHE A 240 -3.91 -12.78 3.91
C PHE A 240 -3.25 -13.99 3.23
N LEU A 241 -2.76 -13.80 2.02
CA LEU A 241 -1.95 -14.78 1.32
C LEU A 241 -0.47 -14.45 1.49
N GLU A 242 0.35 -15.39 1.97
CA GLU A 242 1.80 -15.24 2.06
C GLU A 242 2.53 -16.22 1.16
N PHE A 243 3.51 -15.74 0.44
CA PHE A 243 4.35 -16.57 -0.40
C PHE A 243 5.61 -17.03 0.34
N THR A 244 5.94 -18.29 0.19
CA THR A 244 7.12 -18.93 0.82
C THR A 244 7.81 -19.88 -0.14
N GLY A 245 8.95 -20.40 0.25
CA GLY A 245 9.64 -21.47 -0.44
C GLY A 245 10.75 -21.03 -1.40
N PRO A 246 11.58 -21.97 -1.89
CA PRO A 246 12.78 -21.67 -2.66
C PRO A 246 12.51 -21.09 -4.05
N GLY A 247 11.30 -21.27 -4.60
CA GLY A 247 10.90 -20.70 -5.88
C GLY A 247 10.84 -19.18 -5.89
N LEU A 248 10.72 -18.53 -4.72
CA LEU A 248 10.71 -17.06 -4.60
C LEU A 248 11.97 -16.44 -5.20
N ALA A 249 13.13 -17.00 -4.95
CA ALA A 249 14.41 -16.49 -5.45
C ALA A 249 14.52 -16.47 -6.98
N THR A 250 13.64 -17.20 -7.66
CA THR A 250 13.61 -17.26 -9.14
C THR A 250 12.72 -16.20 -9.78
N LEU A 251 11.90 -15.50 -8.99
CA LEU A 251 11.02 -14.44 -9.43
C LEU A 251 11.64 -13.07 -9.13
N SER A 252 11.71 -12.21 -10.12
CA SER A 252 12.03 -10.79 -9.93
C SER A 252 10.94 -10.10 -9.12
N ALA A 253 11.24 -8.94 -8.53
CA ALA A 253 10.24 -8.15 -7.83
C ALA A 253 9.08 -7.70 -8.74
N GLY A 254 9.36 -7.42 -10.01
CA GLY A 254 8.32 -7.12 -11.02
C GLY A 254 7.37 -8.29 -11.24
N GLU A 255 7.88 -9.52 -11.40
CA GLU A 255 7.05 -10.73 -11.55
C GLU A 255 6.22 -11.00 -10.29
N ARG A 256 6.78 -10.79 -9.10
CA ARG A 256 6.02 -10.83 -7.83
C ARG A 256 4.93 -9.77 -7.81
N GLY A 257 5.22 -8.57 -8.34
CA GLY A 257 4.26 -7.46 -8.47
C GLY A 257 3.05 -7.87 -9.30
N VAL A 258 3.24 -8.57 -10.41
CA VAL A 258 2.13 -9.10 -11.23
C VAL A 258 1.26 -10.05 -10.42
N VAL A 259 1.86 -10.93 -9.62
CA VAL A 259 1.13 -11.88 -8.78
C VAL A 259 0.41 -11.16 -7.63
N ALA A 260 1.11 -10.30 -6.89
CA ALA A 260 0.56 -9.58 -5.76
C ALA A 260 -0.58 -8.62 -6.15
N ASN A 261 -0.49 -8.03 -7.35
CA ASN A 261 -1.52 -7.15 -7.91
C ASN A 261 -2.88 -7.84 -8.05
N MET A 262 -2.89 -9.15 -8.26
CA MET A 262 -4.12 -9.94 -8.40
C MET A 262 -4.70 -10.47 -7.07
N ALA A 263 -4.26 -9.94 -5.92
CA ALA A 263 -4.86 -10.30 -4.63
C ALA A 263 -6.40 -10.15 -4.59
N PRO A 264 -7.01 -9.09 -5.13
CA PRO A 264 -8.47 -8.96 -5.17
C PRO A 264 -9.13 -10.09 -6.00
N GLU A 265 -8.55 -10.45 -7.13
CA GLU A 265 -9.03 -11.54 -7.98
C GLU A 265 -8.91 -12.90 -7.29
N MET A 266 -7.91 -13.08 -6.45
CA MET A 266 -7.75 -14.25 -5.57
C MET A 266 -8.81 -14.29 -4.46
N GLY A 267 -9.43 -13.16 -4.14
CA GLY A 267 -10.28 -12.97 -2.97
C GLY A 267 -9.48 -12.64 -1.69
N ALA A 268 -8.17 -12.55 -1.76
CA ALA A 268 -7.31 -12.19 -0.65
C ALA A 268 -7.33 -10.70 -0.38
N GLN A 269 -7.15 -10.31 0.88
CA GLN A 269 -6.99 -8.90 1.25
C GLN A 269 -5.62 -8.36 0.84
N THR A 270 -4.59 -9.20 0.93
CA THR A 270 -3.22 -8.92 0.48
C THR A 270 -2.53 -10.21 0.00
N ALA A 271 -1.47 -10.06 -0.80
CA ALA A 271 -0.64 -11.16 -1.29
C ALA A 271 0.84 -10.82 -1.06
N PHE A 272 1.36 -11.22 0.09
CA PHE A 272 2.61 -10.75 0.66
C PHE A 272 3.80 -11.64 0.29
N PHE A 273 4.87 -11.02 -0.19
CA PHE A 273 6.18 -11.64 -0.42
C PHE A 273 7.18 -11.15 0.64
N PRO A 274 7.98 -12.05 1.25
CA PRO A 274 9.02 -11.62 2.17
C PRO A 274 10.13 -10.84 1.46
N VAL A 275 10.86 -10.05 2.22
CA VAL A 275 12.05 -9.35 1.72
C VAL A 275 13.17 -10.35 1.44
N ASP A 276 13.82 -10.22 0.28
CA ASP A 276 15.00 -11.01 -0.07
C ASP A 276 15.94 -10.24 -1.00
N ALA A 277 16.95 -10.91 -1.56
CA ALA A 277 17.90 -10.29 -2.48
C ALA A 277 17.22 -9.66 -3.71
N ARG A 278 16.10 -10.23 -4.21
CA ARG A 278 15.35 -9.66 -5.34
C ARG A 278 14.68 -8.34 -5.00
N THR A 279 14.23 -8.17 -3.76
CA THR A 279 13.76 -6.86 -3.27
C THR A 279 14.90 -5.84 -3.31
N LEU A 280 16.10 -6.20 -2.83
CA LEU A 280 17.26 -5.30 -2.83
C LEU A 280 17.71 -4.94 -4.25
N ASP A 281 17.73 -5.92 -5.17
CA ASP A 281 18.04 -5.70 -6.59
C ASP A 281 17.07 -4.71 -7.22
N TYR A 282 15.78 -4.82 -6.92
CA TYR A 282 14.76 -3.91 -7.42
C TYR A 282 14.93 -2.49 -6.88
N LEU A 283 15.20 -2.34 -5.58
CA LEU A 283 15.43 -1.04 -4.96
C LEU A 283 16.64 -0.34 -5.59
N ARG A 284 17.74 -1.07 -5.88
CA ARG A 284 18.90 -0.53 -6.61
C ARG A 284 18.54 -0.14 -8.04
N ALA A 285 17.87 -1.03 -8.77
CA ALA A 285 17.48 -0.79 -10.16
C ALA A 285 16.56 0.41 -10.32
N THR A 286 15.76 0.72 -9.30
CA THR A 286 14.85 1.88 -9.28
C THR A 286 15.44 3.10 -8.57
N GLY A 287 16.77 3.12 -8.34
CA GLY A 287 17.54 4.30 -7.91
C GLY A 287 17.45 4.63 -6.43
N ARG A 288 17.05 3.68 -5.56
CA ARG A 288 17.09 3.90 -4.11
C ARG A 288 18.55 3.99 -3.63
N PRO A 289 18.86 4.90 -2.70
CA PRO A 289 20.23 5.04 -2.16
C PRO A 289 20.70 3.74 -1.50
N GLU A 290 21.98 3.37 -1.69
CA GLU A 290 22.54 2.15 -1.11
C GLU A 290 22.43 2.13 0.42
N ALA A 291 22.45 3.29 1.08
CA ALA A 291 22.21 3.39 2.52
C ALA A 291 20.80 2.89 2.92
N LEU A 292 19.78 3.10 2.10
CA LEU A 292 18.44 2.54 2.32
C LEU A 292 18.44 1.03 2.07
N VAL A 293 19.06 0.57 0.98
CA VAL A 293 19.14 -0.85 0.63
C VAL A 293 19.82 -1.65 1.75
N ALA A 294 20.94 -1.15 2.26
CA ALA A 294 21.66 -1.78 3.38
C ALA A 294 20.79 -1.81 4.67
N ARG A 295 20.05 -0.74 4.94
CA ARG A 295 19.10 -0.71 6.09
C ARG A 295 17.97 -1.72 5.93
N VAL A 296 17.39 -1.85 4.74
CA VAL A 296 16.34 -2.85 4.45
C VAL A 296 16.87 -4.26 4.71
N GLU A 297 18.06 -4.58 4.21
CA GLU A 297 18.67 -5.89 4.41
C GLU A 297 18.91 -6.19 5.90
N ALA A 298 19.56 -5.28 6.60
CA ALA A 298 19.87 -5.45 8.02
C ALA A 298 18.61 -5.58 8.86
N TRP A 299 17.62 -4.73 8.62
CA TRP A 299 16.34 -4.74 9.32
C TRP A 299 15.57 -6.03 9.06
N ALA A 300 15.42 -6.44 7.79
CA ALA A 300 14.67 -7.64 7.44
C ALA A 300 15.26 -8.91 8.05
N LYS A 301 16.62 -8.99 8.10
CA LYS A 301 17.32 -10.10 8.77
C LYS A 301 17.12 -10.08 10.29
N ALA A 302 17.21 -8.91 10.92
CA ALA A 302 17.04 -8.76 12.36
C ALA A 302 15.62 -9.08 12.84
N THR A 303 14.60 -8.72 12.04
CA THR A 303 13.18 -8.90 12.38
C THR A 303 12.60 -10.24 11.90
N GLY A 304 13.38 -11.02 11.15
CA GLY A 304 12.93 -12.30 10.59
C GLY A 304 11.91 -12.14 9.44
N LEU A 305 11.98 -11.03 8.73
CA LEU A 305 11.20 -10.76 7.50
C LEU A 305 12.00 -11.06 6.21
N TRP A 306 13.22 -11.54 6.37
CA TRP A 306 14.09 -11.99 5.28
C TRP A 306 13.73 -13.38 4.79
#